data_caf1fae4f3234e23e6b405b0ba91b10f
#
_entry.id   caf1fae4f3234e23e6b405b0ba91b10f
#
_cell.length_a   1.000
_cell.length_b   1.000
_cell.length_c   1.000
_cell.angle_alpha   90.00
_cell.angle_beta   90.00
_cell.angle_gamma   90.00
#
_symmetry.space_group_name_H-M   'P 1'
#
loop_
_entity.id
_entity.type
_entity.pdbx_description
1 polymer ?
#
loop_
_entity_poly.entity_id
_entity_poly.type
_entity_poly.pdbx_seq_one_letter_code
_entity_poly.pdbx_strand_id
1 'polypeptide(L)'
;MMHGFEFYTPTRVIFGAGSLEKLPEAVGRCGAKRVFVIYGGQSAKKSGTLDRVEALLTGAGIAFAAIGGVKPNPRLGLAREAIREAIAFGADLILAVGGGSVIDTAKATAHGTANPEADIWDIWMGKVKLEKSLPVGVVLTIPAAGSEMSDSAVLTDEVALAKRGLTTDLNRPMFALMDPALAATLPPRQAACGVTDIMMHTLERYVNPLENDMTDEIAEALLRVVIRHGEAVVKNPGDIDAMSEIMWAGSLSHNNLTGLGGKKDFSVHQFGQAIGEKFDIYHGETLSAMWASYARYVAPTNFARFARYARNVWGVEEADDEKAAMAGIDATEAYFKRLGMPVRIAELSCGVQDEAGLYDLALRCSRNRGRTIGSFRVLDFEDMLNVYQMANK
;
A
#
# COMPACT_ATOMS: atom_id res chain seq x y z
N MET A 1 23.17 0.63 19.04
CA MET A 1 23.44 2.05 18.65
C MET A 1 22.46 2.41 17.57
N MET A 2 21.78 3.56 17.67
CA MET A 2 20.81 4.01 16.67
C MET A 2 21.49 4.25 15.32
N HIS A 3 20.95 3.68 14.24
CA HIS A 3 21.45 3.89 12.88
C HIS A 3 20.94 5.22 12.32
N GLY A 4 21.79 5.90 11.52
CA GLY A 4 21.43 7.18 10.91
C GLY A 4 20.30 7.04 9.87
N PHE A 5 19.42 8.04 9.78
CA PHE A 5 18.33 8.11 8.81
C PHE A 5 17.96 9.55 8.48
N GLU A 6 17.24 9.73 7.39
CA GLU A 6 16.50 10.94 7.06
C GLU A 6 15.00 10.62 7.14
N PHE A 7 14.22 11.53 7.75
CA PHE A 7 12.77 11.39 7.85
C PHE A 7 12.08 12.63 7.29
N TYR A 8 11.35 12.45 6.23
CA TYR A 8 10.60 13.50 5.56
C TYR A 8 9.18 13.04 5.26
N THR A 9 8.17 13.71 5.83
CA THR A 9 6.75 13.41 5.65
C THR A 9 5.94 14.72 5.65
N PRO A 10 5.93 15.46 4.52
CA PRO A 10 5.37 16.79 4.42
C PRO A 10 3.85 16.83 4.34
N THR A 11 3.19 15.70 4.11
CA THR A 11 1.74 15.64 3.90
C THR A 11 0.98 16.20 5.10
N ARG A 12 0.13 17.20 4.87
CA ARG A 12 -0.80 17.71 5.87
C ARG A 12 -2.00 16.76 6.00
N VAL A 13 -2.10 16.07 7.11
CA VAL A 13 -3.26 15.23 7.42
C VAL A 13 -4.33 16.06 8.12
N ILE A 14 -5.57 15.98 7.65
CA ILE A 14 -6.77 16.55 8.27
C ILE A 14 -7.68 15.36 8.56
N PHE A 15 -7.69 14.93 9.83
CA PHE A 15 -8.30 13.69 10.28
C PHE A 15 -9.55 13.93 11.11
N GLY A 16 -10.52 13.03 11.00
CA GLY A 16 -11.72 12.95 11.85
C GLY A 16 -13.00 13.29 11.11
N ALA A 17 -14.10 13.16 11.83
CA ALA A 17 -15.45 13.38 11.30
C ALA A 17 -15.59 14.76 10.69
N GLY A 18 -16.12 14.84 9.47
CA GLY A 18 -16.31 16.09 8.74
C GLY A 18 -15.02 16.69 8.16
N SER A 19 -13.88 15.97 8.18
CA SER A 19 -12.64 16.49 7.59
C SER A 19 -12.77 16.80 6.10
N LEU A 20 -13.69 16.16 5.38
CA LEU A 20 -13.99 16.44 3.98
C LEU A 20 -14.42 17.90 3.74
N GLU A 21 -15.10 18.52 4.70
CA GLU A 21 -15.56 19.92 4.62
C GLU A 21 -14.39 20.92 4.55
N LYS A 22 -13.18 20.49 4.90
CA LYS A 22 -11.95 21.28 4.79
C LYS A 22 -11.32 21.25 3.38
N LEU A 23 -11.96 20.58 2.41
CA LEU A 23 -11.42 20.46 1.05
C LEU A 23 -11.12 21.83 0.41
N PRO A 24 -12.02 22.83 0.44
CA PRO A 24 -11.73 24.13 -0.17
C PRO A 24 -10.53 24.83 0.47
N GLU A 25 -10.40 24.74 1.79
CA GLU A 25 -9.26 25.30 2.52
C GLU A 25 -7.95 24.58 2.13
N ALA A 26 -7.97 23.26 2.05
CA ALA A 26 -6.80 22.46 1.69
C ALA A 26 -6.32 22.75 0.26
N VAL A 27 -7.25 22.85 -0.71
CA VAL A 27 -6.96 23.26 -2.09
C VAL A 27 -6.42 24.69 -2.14
N GLY A 28 -7.04 25.63 -1.41
CA GLY A 28 -6.60 27.02 -1.33
C GLY A 28 -5.16 27.17 -0.79
N ARG A 29 -4.76 26.34 0.18
CA ARG A 29 -3.38 26.31 0.70
C ARG A 29 -2.35 25.89 -0.36
N CYS A 30 -2.74 25.10 -1.37
CA CYS A 30 -1.91 24.78 -2.51
C CYS A 30 -1.89 25.87 -3.59
N GLY A 31 -2.68 26.93 -3.44
CA GLY A 31 -2.84 27.98 -4.43
C GLY A 31 -3.59 27.53 -5.71
N ALA A 32 -4.20 26.35 -5.67
CA ALA A 32 -4.84 25.74 -6.83
C ALA A 32 -6.22 26.34 -7.13
N LYS A 33 -6.54 26.45 -8.42
CA LYS A 33 -7.82 26.95 -8.94
C LYS A 33 -8.51 26.01 -9.92
N ARG A 34 -7.79 25.01 -10.42
CA ARG A 34 -8.24 24.06 -11.44
C ARG A 34 -7.88 22.64 -11.01
N VAL A 35 -8.83 21.99 -10.34
CA VAL A 35 -8.64 20.68 -9.73
C VAL A 35 -9.06 19.57 -10.70
N PHE A 36 -8.18 18.63 -11.01
CA PHE A 36 -8.52 17.43 -11.77
C PHE A 36 -8.75 16.26 -10.81
N VAL A 37 -10.00 15.78 -10.75
CA VAL A 37 -10.43 14.75 -9.80
C VAL A 37 -10.29 13.38 -10.43
N ILE A 38 -9.60 12.45 -9.73
CA ILE A 38 -9.49 11.05 -10.11
C ILE A 38 -10.20 10.20 -9.06
N TYR A 39 -11.10 9.30 -9.50
CA TYR A 39 -11.85 8.45 -8.60
C TYR A 39 -11.94 7.01 -9.11
N GLY A 40 -12.34 6.10 -8.21
CA GLY A 40 -12.51 4.68 -8.52
C GLY A 40 -13.71 4.39 -9.42
N GLY A 41 -14.34 3.23 -9.19
CA GLY A 41 -15.55 2.84 -9.92
C GLY A 41 -16.81 3.53 -9.37
N GLN A 42 -17.86 2.73 -9.14
CA GLN A 42 -19.16 3.25 -8.71
C GLN A 42 -19.26 3.58 -7.21
N SER A 43 -18.31 3.13 -6.38
CA SER A 43 -18.40 3.29 -4.91
C SER A 43 -18.45 4.76 -4.47
N ALA A 44 -17.53 5.59 -4.97
CA ALA A 44 -17.47 7.02 -4.62
C ALA A 44 -18.72 7.80 -5.07
N LYS A 45 -19.35 7.37 -6.18
CA LYS A 45 -20.64 7.91 -6.64
C LYS A 45 -21.78 7.42 -5.75
N LYS A 46 -21.89 6.11 -5.52
CA LYS A 46 -22.98 5.50 -4.74
C LYS A 46 -22.99 5.95 -3.28
N SER A 47 -21.83 6.21 -2.69
CA SER A 47 -21.73 6.76 -1.33
C SER A 47 -22.04 8.24 -1.23
N GLY A 48 -22.19 8.97 -2.36
CA GLY A 48 -22.35 10.41 -2.37
C GLY A 48 -21.05 11.21 -2.10
N THR A 49 -19.92 10.52 -1.89
CA THR A 49 -18.64 11.18 -1.59
C THR A 49 -18.19 12.07 -2.76
N LEU A 50 -18.32 11.59 -4.00
CA LEU A 50 -17.94 12.34 -5.17
C LEU A 50 -18.82 13.59 -5.33
N ASP A 51 -20.16 13.44 -5.21
CA ASP A 51 -21.10 14.55 -5.29
C ASP A 51 -20.80 15.63 -4.23
N ARG A 52 -20.40 15.20 -3.03
CA ARG A 52 -20.00 16.13 -1.96
C ARG A 52 -18.70 16.86 -2.29
N VAL A 53 -17.69 16.17 -2.85
CA VAL A 53 -16.43 16.79 -3.33
C VAL A 53 -16.74 17.85 -4.39
N GLU A 54 -17.54 17.51 -5.40
CA GLU A 54 -17.91 18.42 -6.49
C GLU A 54 -18.70 19.65 -5.98
N ALA A 55 -19.63 19.44 -5.04
CA ALA A 55 -20.38 20.52 -4.40
C ALA A 55 -19.48 21.49 -3.61
N LEU A 56 -18.47 20.95 -2.88
CA LEU A 56 -17.52 21.76 -2.12
C LEU A 56 -16.61 22.59 -3.04
N LEU A 57 -16.11 22.00 -4.15
CA LEU A 57 -15.32 22.72 -5.14
C LEU A 57 -16.14 23.82 -5.83
N THR A 58 -17.36 23.48 -6.26
CA THR A 58 -18.30 24.44 -6.88
C THR A 58 -18.62 25.62 -5.94
N GLY A 59 -18.96 25.30 -4.69
CA GLY A 59 -19.30 26.31 -3.67
C GLY A 59 -18.14 27.27 -3.34
N ALA A 60 -16.90 26.80 -3.55
CA ALA A 60 -15.69 27.61 -3.37
C ALA A 60 -15.24 28.34 -4.64
N GLY A 61 -15.95 28.21 -5.77
CA GLY A 61 -15.56 28.79 -7.06
C GLY A 61 -14.30 28.15 -7.68
N ILE A 62 -13.98 26.91 -7.30
CA ILE A 62 -12.83 26.16 -7.82
C ILE A 62 -13.31 25.37 -9.05
N ALA A 63 -12.67 25.62 -10.20
CA ALA A 63 -12.97 24.86 -11.42
C ALA A 63 -12.48 23.43 -11.28
N PHE A 64 -13.26 22.46 -11.75
CA PHE A 64 -12.85 21.07 -11.73
C PHE A 64 -13.27 20.30 -12.98
N ALA A 65 -12.54 19.23 -13.29
CA ALA A 65 -12.91 18.17 -14.21
C ALA A 65 -12.62 16.83 -13.53
N ALA A 66 -13.24 15.73 -13.97
CA ALA A 66 -13.14 14.47 -13.28
C ALA A 66 -13.07 13.29 -14.25
N ILE A 67 -12.21 12.29 -13.93
CA ILE A 67 -12.14 11.00 -14.60
C ILE A 67 -12.29 9.88 -13.56
N GLY A 68 -13.09 8.87 -13.91
CA GLY A 68 -13.32 7.71 -13.05
C GLY A 68 -12.89 6.41 -13.71
N GLY A 69 -13.16 5.29 -13.02
CA GLY A 69 -12.91 3.97 -13.56
C GLY A 69 -11.59 3.34 -13.15
N VAL A 70 -10.90 3.93 -12.14
CA VAL A 70 -9.70 3.30 -11.58
C VAL A 70 -10.07 1.94 -10.98
N LYS A 71 -9.35 0.91 -11.40
CA LYS A 71 -9.45 -0.46 -10.91
C LYS A 71 -8.34 -0.77 -9.90
N PRO A 72 -8.48 -1.81 -9.07
CA PRO A 72 -7.35 -2.37 -8.34
C PRO A 72 -6.18 -2.67 -9.28
N ASN A 73 -4.94 -2.52 -8.79
CA ASN A 73 -3.73 -2.54 -9.61
C ASN A 73 -3.77 -1.45 -10.71
N PRO A 74 -3.43 -0.19 -10.38
CA PRO A 74 -3.65 0.97 -11.25
C PRO A 74 -3.04 0.76 -12.65
N ARG A 75 -3.82 1.12 -13.69
CA ARG A 75 -3.53 0.79 -15.09
C ARG A 75 -2.87 1.94 -15.81
N LEU A 76 -1.84 1.61 -16.59
CA LEU A 76 -1.09 2.57 -17.41
C LEU A 76 -1.98 3.26 -18.46
N GLY A 77 -2.90 2.50 -19.09
CA GLY A 77 -3.82 3.04 -20.08
C GLY A 77 -4.68 4.17 -19.53
N LEU A 78 -5.29 3.97 -18.34
CA LEU A 78 -6.10 5.01 -17.69
C LEU A 78 -5.25 6.19 -17.20
N ALA A 79 -4.03 5.94 -16.70
CA ALA A 79 -3.13 7.01 -16.30
C ALA A 79 -2.76 7.93 -17.49
N ARG A 80 -2.47 7.35 -18.65
CA ARG A 80 -2.22 8.11 -19.89
C ARG A 80 -3.44 8.92 -20.36
N GLU A 81 -4.64 8.37 -20.23
CA GLU A 81 -5.89 9.08 -20.51
C GLU A 81 -6.06 10.26 -19.56
N ALA A 82 -5.95 10.03 -18.26
CA ALA A 82 -6.05 11.06 -17.23
C ALA A 82 -5.02 12.19 -17.41
N ILE A 83 -3.79 11.87 -17.83
CA ILE A 83 -2.75 12.86 -18.15
C ILE A 83 -3.22 13.77 -19.31
N ARG A 84 -3.71 13.19 -20.41
CA ARG A 84 -4.19 13.98 -21.56
C ARG A 84 -5.33 14.91 -21.18
N GLU A 85 -6.30 14.41 -20.40
CA GLU A 85 -7.45 15.21 -19.95
C GLU A 85 -7.03 16.29 -18.96
N ALA A 86 -6.14 15.99 -18.01
CA ALA A 86 -5.64 16.97 -17.05
C ALA A 86 -4.86 18.10 -17.73
N ILE A 87 -4.05 17.79 -18.75
CA ILE A 87 -3.36 18.81 -19.58
C ILE A 87 -4.37 19.65 -20.34
N ALA A 88 -5.34 19.05 -21.03
CA ALA A 88 -6.36 19.76 -21.80
C ALA A 88 -7.23 20.67 -20.90
N PHE A 89 -7.52 20.22 -19.69
CA PHE A 89 -8.23 21.01 -18.68
C PHE A 89 -7.35 22.14 -18.12
N GLY A 90 -6.03 22.03 -18.16
CA GLY A 90 -5.08 22.95 -17.53
C GLY A 90 -5.07 22.82 -16.02
N ALA A 91 -5.02 21.59 -15.52
CA ALA A 91 -5.01 21.29 -14.09
C ALA A 91 -3.78 21.88 -13.38
N ASP A 92 -3.98 22.42 -12.17
CA ASP A 92 -2.92 22.90 -11.28
C ASP A 92 -2.85 22.10 -9.97
N LEU A 93 -3.82 21.15 -9.74
CA LEU A 93 -3.81 20.15 -8.68
C LEU A 93 -4.54 18.90 -9.13
N ILE A 94 -4.02 17.74 -8.77
CA ILE A 94 -4.69 16.45 -8.95
C ILE A 94 -5.27 16.00 -7.62
N LEU A 95 -6.58 15.71 -7.58
CA LEU A 95 -7.28 15.25 -6.37
C LEU A 95 -7.68 13.79 -6.53
N ALA A 96 -7.15 12.92 -5.67
CA ALA A 96 -7.56 11.53 -5.56
C ALA A 96 -8.76 11.39 -4.63
N VAL A 97 -9.85 10.76 -5.07
CA VAL A 97 -11.00 10.40 -4.24
C VAL A 97 -11.11 8.87 -4.23
N GLY A 98 -10.49 8.21 -3.25
CA GLY A 98 -10.40 6.75 -3.24
C GLY A 98 -9.35 6.18 -2.30
N GLY A 99 -8.95 4.94 -2.57
CA GLY A 99 -7.85 4.23 -1.91
C GLY A 99 -6.56 4.24 -2.73
N GLY A 100 -5.59 3.40 -2.35
CA GLY A 100 -4.24 3.37 -2.90
C GLY A 100 -4.14 3.39 -4.42
N SER A 101 -4.93 2.56 -5.13
CA SER A 101 -4.90 2.55 -6.61
C SER A 101 -5.33 3.88 -7.24
N VAL A 102 -6.29 4.57 -6.63
CA VAL A 102 -6.73 5.90 -7.09
C VAL A 102 -5.65 6.93 -6.82
N ILE A 103 -5.03 6.87 -5.63
CA ILE A 103 -3.95 7.77 -5.23
C ILE A 103 -2.73 7.59 -6.15
N ASP A 104 -2.36 6.34 -6.45
CA ASP A 104 -1.22 6.05 -7.33
C ASP A 104 -1.49 6.49 -8.78
N THR A 105 -2.74 6.34 -9.28
CA THR A 105 -3.14 6.91 -10.58
C THR A 105 -3.05 8.44 -10.55
N ALA A 106 -3.46 9.08 -9.45
CA ALA A 106 -3.36 10.53 -9.30
C ALA A 106 -1.90 11.02 -9.27
N LYS A 107 -1.01 10.32 -8.56
CA LYS A 107 0.43 10.59 -8.58
C LYS A 107 1.00 10.48 -10.00
N ALA A 108 0.69 9.39 -10.72
CA ALA A 108 1.10 9.21 -12.10
C ALA A 108 0.56 10.34 -13.01
N THR A 109 -0.70 10.72 -12.83
CA THR A 109 -1.31 11.83 -13.58
C THR A 109 -0.62 13.15 -13.27
N ALA A 110 -0.31 13.45 -12.00
CA ALA A 110 0.39 14.65 -11.59
C ALA A 110 1.78 14.74 -12.23
N HIS A 111 2.52 13.63 -12.24
CA HIS A 111 3.84 13.56 -12.86
C HIS A 111 3.76 13.75 -14.38
N GLY A 112 2.87 13.01 -15.07
CA GLY A 112 2.74 13.12 -16.51
C GLY A 112 2.21 14.49 -16.97
N THR A 113 1.30 15.10 -16.22
CA THR A 113 0.79 16.45 -16.52
C THR A 113 1.89 17.51 -16.38
N ALA A 114 2.78 17.36 -15.41
CA ALA A 114 3.93 18.26 -15.24
C ALA A 114 5.05 18.02 -16.27
N ASN A 115 5.12 16.84 -16.91
CA ASN A 115 6.16 16.43 -17.86
C ASN A 115 5.52 15.92 -19.19
N PRO A 116 4.80 16.78 -19.93
CA PRO A 116 4.03 16.35 -21.10
C PRO A 116 4.87 15.85 -22.27
N GLU A 117 6.18 16.09 -22.23
CA GLU A 117 7.16 15.66 -23.23
C GLU A 117 7.62 14.19 -23.04
N ALA A 118 7.32 13.58 -21.89
CA ALA A 118 7.74 12.23 -21.54
C ALA A 118 6.54 11.27 -21.42
N ASP A 119 6.69 10.05 -21.89
CA ASP A 119 5.72 9.00 -21.54
C ASP A 119 5.87 8.63 -20.05
N ILE A 120 4.75 8.54 -19.36
CA ILE A 120 4.75 8.25 -17.90
C ILE A 120 5.39 6.90 -17.58
N TRP A 121 5.30 5.90 -18.48
CA TRP A 121 5.93 4.60 -18.27
C TRP A 121 7.45 4.68 -18.34
N ASP A 122 8.01 5.55 -19.19
CA ASP A 122 9.45 5.76 -19.26
C ASP A 122 10.01 6.38 -17.98
N ILE A 123 9.22 7.22 -17.31
CA ILE A 123 9.54 7.72 -15.95
C ILE A 123 9.53 6.54 -14.95
N TRP A 124 8.49 5.68 -14.97
CA TRP A 124 8.40 4.50 -14.09
C TRP A 124 9.50 3.47 -14.33
N MET A 125 9.97 3.37 -15.58
CA MET A 125 11.09 2.50 -15.94
C MET A 125 12.47 3.12 -15.66
N GLY A 126 12.53 4.35 -15.16
CA GLY A 126 13.78 5.06 -14.89
C GLY A 126 14.56 5.48 -16.13
N LYS A 127 13.92 5.48 -17.32
CA LYS A 127 14.53 5.97 -18.57
C LYS A 127 14.52 7.50 -18.64
N VAL A 128 13.52 8.13 -18.01
CA VAL A 128 13.40 9.57 -17.87
C VAL A 128 13.39 9.91 -16.38
N LYS A 129 14.24 10.84 -15.97
CA LYS A 129 14.31 11.32 -14.59
C LYS A 129 13.11 12.21 -14.29
N LEU A 130 12.39 11.92 -13.21
CA LEU A 130 11.32 12.76 -12.71
C LEU A 130 11.90 13.94 -11.90
N GLU A 131 11.67 15.17 -12.35
CA GLU A 131 12.19 16.37 -11.68
C GLU A 131 11.09 17.28 -11.12
N LYS A 132 9.86 17.17 -11.62
CA LYS A 132 8.72 18.01 -11.22
C LYS A 132 7.41 17.22 -11.23
N SER A 133 6.46 17.67 -10.45
CA SER A 133 5.09 17.11 -10.36
C SER A 133 4.10 18.22 -10.06
N LEU A 134 2.84 18.05 -10.45
CA LEU A 134 1.76 18.85 -9.87
C LEU A 134 1.52 18.42 -8.41
N PRO A 135 0.96 19.31 -7.56
CA PRO A 135 0.53 18.92 -6.23
C PRO A 135 -0.60 17.88 -6.30
N VAL A 136 -0.55 16.90 -5.38
CA VAL A 136 -1.60 15.89 -5.21
C VAL A 136 -2.30 16.11 -3.88
N GLY A 137 -3.65 16.14 -3.90
CA GLY A 137 -4.49 16.07 -2.72
C GLY A 137 -5.20 14.73 -2.65
N VAL A 138 -5.59 14.28 -1.45
CA VAL A 138 -6.26 13.00 -1.23
C VAL A 138 -7.51 13.19 -0.38
N VAL A 139 -8.62 12.57 -0.80
CA VAL A 139 -9.78 12.23 0.02
C VAL A 139 -9.77 10.71 0.16
N LEU A 140 -9.34 10.23 1.33
CA LEU A 140 -9.15 8.81 1.58
C LEU A 140 -10.47 8.11 1.87
N THR A 141 -10.77 7.04 1.12
CA THR A 141 -11.98 6.22 1.33
C THR A 141 -11.68 4.74 1.61
N ILE A 142 -10.43 4.32 1.51
CA ILE A 142 -9.99 2.94 1.76
C ILE A 142 -8.65 2.97 2.50
N PRO A 143 -8.64 2.75 3.82
CA PRO A 143 -7.39 2.62 4.56
C PRO A 143 -6.72 1.26 4.23
N ALA A 144 -5.51 1.30 3.68
CA ALA A 144 -4.73 0.12 3.31
C ALA A 144 -3.26 0.51 3.06
N ALA A 145 -2.95 0.87 1.81
CA ALA A 145 -1.61 1.08 1.30
C ALA A 145 -0.83 2.26 1.91
N GLY A 146 -1.48 3.17 2.67
CA GLY A 146 -0.82 4.37 3.20
C GLY A 146 -0.30 5.34 2.11
N SER A 147 -0.82 5.21 0.88
CA SER A 147 -0.35 5.99 -0.28
C SER A 147 -0.59 7.49 -0.11
N GLU A 148 -1.54 7.89 0.74
CA GLU A 148 -1.84 9.28 1.09
C GLU A 148 -0.69 10.00 1.83
N MET A 149 0.28 9.26 2.39
CA MET A 149 1.46 9.83 3.03
C MET A 149 2.79 9.26 2.51
N SER A 150 2.75 8.32 1.55
CA SER A 150 3.96 7.58 1.14
C SER A 150 4.70 8.25 -0.02
N ASP A 151 6.00 7.97 -0.08
CA ASP A 151 6.90 8.29 -1.19
C ASP A 151 6.81 7.30 -2.36
N SER A 152 5.89 6.33 -2.29
CA SER A 152 5.75 5.25 -3.25
C SER A 152 4.49 5.41 -4.11
N ALA A 153 4.57 4.96 -5.35
CA ALA A 153 3.43 4.74 -6.22
C ALA A 153 3.72 3.54 -7.13
N VAL A 154 2.69 2.76 -7.46
CA VAL A 154 2.79 1.65 -8.39
C VAL A 154 1.96 1.92 -9.64
N LEU A 155 2.39 1.37 -10.77
CA LEU A 155 1.66 1.42 -12.03
C LEU A 155 1.80 0.09 -12.75
N THR A 156 0.74 -0.34 -13.43
CA THR A 156 0.69 -1.62 -14.15
C THR A 156 0.52 -1.37 -15.64
N ASP A 157 1.48 -1.84 -16.43
CA ASP A 157 1.31 -2.00 -17.86
C ASP A 157 0.49 -3.27 -18.09
N GLU A 158 -0.77 -3.11 -18.44
CA GLU A 158 -1.70 -4.20 -18.67
C GLU A 158 -1.44 -4.99 -19.95
N VAL A 159 -0.67 -4.43 -20.87
CA VAL A 159 -0.28 -5.09 -22.12
C VAL A 159 0.97 -5.94 -21.92
N ALA A 160 1.98 -5.38 -21.28
CA ALA A 160 3.22 -6.10 -20.96
C ALA A 160 3.09 -6.99 -19.72
N LEU A 161 1.94 -6.95 -18.99
CA LEU A 161 1.71 -7.63 -17.73
C LEU A 161 2.85 -7.34 -16.73
N ALA A 162 3.21 -6.07 -16.59
CA ALA A 162 4.31 -5.63 -15.77
C ALA A 162 3.86 -4.55 -14.76
N LYS A 163 4.06 -4.81 -13.46
CA LYS A 163 3.80 -3.84 -12.38
C LYS A 163 5.11 -3.28 -11.88
N ARG A 164 5.22 -1.96 -11.77
CA ARG A 164 6.45 -1.28 -11.35
C ARG A 164 6.14 -0.23 -10.30
N GLY A 165 7.05 -0.11 -9.33
CA GLY A 165 7.01 0.94 -8.33
C GLY A 165 7.96 2.07 -8.67
N LEU A 166 7.56 3.30 -8.35
CA LEU A 166 8.39 4.50 -8.36
C LEU A 166 8.45 5.05 -6.93
N THR A 167 9.65 5.25 -6.40
CA THR A 167 9.87 5.83 -5.07
C THR A 167 10.55 7.18 -5.22
N THR A 168 9.90 8.24 -4.77
CA THR A 168 10.38 9.61 -4.80
C THR A 168 9.57 10.49 -3.85
N ASP A 169 10.16 11.52 -3.26
CA ASP A 169 9.42 12.48 -2.42
C ASP A 169 8.36 13.26 -3.20
N LEU A 170 8.46 13.35 -4.53
CA LEU A 170 7.43 13.93 -5.39
C LEU A 170 6.12 13.14 -5.39
N ASN A 171 6.14 11.88 -4.94
CA ASN A 171 4.93 11.08 -4.72
C ASN A 171 4.13 11.52 -3.48
N ARG A 172 4.74 12.23 -2.52
CA ARG A 172 4.06 12.58 -1.27
C ARG A 172 2.98 13.62 -1.51
N PRO A 173 1.69 13.29 -1.20
CA PRO A 173 0.61 14.26 -1.35
C PRO A 173 0.81 15.49 -0.47
N MET A 174 0.30 16.63 -0.91
CA MET A 174 0.33 17.89 -0.16
C MET A 174 -0.61 17.85 1.04
N PHE A 175 -1.77 17.19 0.88
CA PHE A 175 -2.73 16.98 1.96
C PHE A 175 -3.50 15.68 1.80
N ALA A 176 -4.01 15.16 2.92
CA ALA A 176 -4.94 14.04 2.99
C ALA A 176 -6.11 14.39 3.92
N LEU A 177 -7.32 14.31 3.38
CA LEU A 177 -8.57 14.41 4.14
C LEU A 177 -9.01 12.99 4.50
N MET A 178 -9.12 12.71 5.78
CA MET A 178 -9.28 11.37 6.32
C MET A 178 -10.46 11.35 7.30
N ASP A 179 -11.65 11.18 6.76
CA ASP A 179 -12.87 10.96 7.56
C ASP A 179 -13.17 9.45 7.61
N PRO A 180 -13.12 8.81 8.77
CA PRO A 180 -13.41 7.37 8.89
C PRO A 180 -14.80 6.98 8.36
N ALA A 181 -15.77 7.89 8.39
CA ALA A 181 -17.11 7.64 7.87
C ALA A 181 -17.12 7.39 6.34
N LEU A 182 -16.14 7.91 5.59
CA LEU A 182 -16.02 7.68 4.16
C LEU A 182 -15.63 6.22 3.83
N ALA A 183 -15.10 5.48 4.79
CA ALA A 183 -14.76 4.07 4.67
C ALA A 183 -15.83 3.12 5.23
N ALA A 184 -16.90 3.64 5.85
CA ALA A 184 -17.93 2.85 6.55
C ALA A 184 -18.72 1.85 5.65
N THR A 185 -18.66 2.05 4.34
CA THR A 185 -19.37 1.19 3.36
C THR A 185 -18.45 0.20 2.63
N LEU A 186 -17.22 0.03 3.10
CA LEU A 186 -16.27 -0.91 2.50
C LEU A 186 -16.79 -2.35 2.57
N PRO A 187 -16.70 -3.13 1.48
CA PRO A 187 -16.92 -4.57 1.57
C PRO A 187 -15.93 -5.22 2.54
N PRO A 188 -16.37 -6.22 3.35
CA PRO A 188 -15.51 -6.90 4.32
C PRO A 188 -14.18 -7.42 3.73
N ARG A 189 -14.21 -7.95 2.51
CA ARG A 189 -13.01 -8.42 1.80
C ARG A 189 -12.01 -7.29 1.55
N GLN A 190 -12.48 -6.10 1.18
CA GLN A 190 -11.59 -4.94 0.98
C GLN A 190 -11.02 -4.43 2.30
N ALA A 191 -11.83 -4.42 3.36
CA ALA A 191 -11.37 -4.08 4.70
C ALA A 191 -10.29 -5.07 5.18
N ALA A 192 -10.49 -6.38 4.98
CA ALA A 192 -9.52 -7.41 5.32
C ALA A 192 -8.20 -7.26 4.52
N CYS A 193 -8.30 -6.98 3.22
CA CYS A 193 -7.13 -6.66 2.40
C CYS A 193 -6.38 -5.43 2.93
N GLY A 194 -7.11 -4.39 3.35
CA GLY A 194 -6.52 -3.17 3.92
C GLY A 194 -5.77 -3.45 5.22
N VAL A 195 -6.40 -4.13 6.18
CA VAL A 195 -5.78 -4.53 7.45
C VAL A 195 -4.52 -5.37 7.22
N THR A 196 -4.57 -6.32 6.29
CA THR A 196 -3.43 -7.16 5.91
C THR A 196 -2.28 -6.31 5.34
N ASP A 197 -2.57 -5.39 4.43
CA ASP A 197 -1.58 -4.53 3.77
C ASP A 197 -0.87 -3.61 4.80
N ILE A 198 -1.63 -3.03 5.73
CA ILE A 198 -1.09 -2.23 6.85
C ILE A 198 -0.11 -3.05 7.70
N MET A 199 -0.50 -4.29 8.06
CA MET A 199 0.37 -5.19 8.81
C MET A 199 1.64 -5.50 8.02
N MET A 200 1.51 -5.84 6.74
CA MET A 200 2.65 -6.22 5.91
C MET A 200 3.61 -5.07 5.66
N HIS A 201 3.13 -3.85 5.42
CA HIS A 201 3.97 -2.67 5.34
C HIS A 201 4.81 -2.45 6.60
N THR A 202 4.21 -2.69 7.77
CA THR A 202 4.93 -2.57 9.05
C THR A 202 5.89 -3.72 9.27
N LEU A 203 5.46 -4.97 9.03
CA LEU A 203 6.28 -6.17 9.24
C LEU A 203 7.53 -6.18 8.35
N GLU A 204 7.41 -5.82 7.08
CA GLU A 204 8.54 -5.83 6.15
C GLU A 204 9.51 -4.65 6.34
N ARG A 205 9.13 -3.68 7.17
CA ARG A 205 10.05 -2.67 7.71
C ARG A 205 10.66 -3.11 9.04
N TYR A 206 9.89 -3.81 9.86
CA TYR A 206 10.32 -4.33 11.15
C TYR A 206 11.28 -5.52 10.99
N VAL A 207 10.98 -6.50 10.13
CA VAL A 207 11.85 -7.66 9.83
C VAL A 207 13.00 -7.18 8.95
N ASN A 208 14.05 -6.68 9.59
CA ASN A 208 15.27 -6.20 8.95
C ASN A 208 16.51 -6.57 9.80
N PRO A 209 17.73 -6.54 9.22
CA PRO A 209 18.95 -6.97 9.94
C PRO A 209 19.48 -5.94 10.96
N LEU A 210 18.93 -4.72 10.96
CA LEU A 210 19.36 -3.64 11.84
C LEU A 210 18.30 -3.35 12.88
N GLU A 211 18.69 -3.19 14.14
CA GLU A 211 17.81 -2.87 15.25
C GLU A 211 17.87 -1.38 15.59
N ASN A 212 16.72 -0.80 15.85
CA ASN A 212 16.57 0.57 16.31
C ASN A 212 15.39 0.62 17.29
N ASP A 213 15.68 0.56 18.61
CA ASP A 213 14.69 0.34 19.64
C ASP A 213 13.44 1.22 19.52
N MET A 214 13.62 2.54 19.35
CA MET A 214 12.48 3.45 19.22
C MET A 214 11.62 3.13 17.99
N THR A 215 12.25 2.82 16.85
CA THR A 215 11.54 2.47 15.62
C THR A 215 10.83 1.14 15.76
N ASP A 216 11.47 0.17 16.41
CA ASP A 216 10.90 -1.15 16.67
C ASP A 216 9.69 -1.06 17.60
N GLU A 217 9.77 -0.30 18.70
CA GLU A 217 8.66 -0.08 19.65
C GLU A 217 7.46 0.59 18.95
N ILE A 218 7.69 1.56 18.06
CA ILE A 218 6.63 2.19 17.28
C ILE A 218 5.97 1.17 16.35
N ALA A 219 6.74 0.35 15.66
CA ALA A 219 6.23 -0.70 14.77
C ALA A 219 5.44 -1.76 15.53
N GLU A 220 5.95 -2.21 16.67
CA GLU A 220 5.29 -3.18 17.55
C GLU A 220 3.97 -2.62 18.12
N ALA A 221 3.94 -1.35 18.54
CA ALA A 221 2.73 -0.69 19.00
C ALA A 221 1.68 -0.58 17.87
N LEU A 222 2.09 -0.19 16.67
CA LEU A 222 1.21 -0.12 15.51
C LEU A 222 0.60 -1.50 15.20
N LEU A 223 1.40 -2.54 15.17
CA LEU A 223 0.92 -3.92 14.92
C LEU A 223 -0.10 -4.36 15.98
N ARG A 224 0.15 -4.09 17.28
CA ARG A 224 -0.81 -4.40 18.35
C ARG A 224 -2.14 -3.65 18.18
N VAL A 225 -2.12 -2.39 17.74
CA VAL A 225 -3.34 -1.61 17.46
C VAL A 225 -4.11 -2.23 16.30
N VAL A 226 -3.41 -2.55 15.20
CA VAL A 226 -4.04 -3.16 14.01
C VAL A 226 -4.65 -4.53 14.33
N ILE A 227 -3.96 -5.36 15.13
CA ILE A 227 -4.49 -6.66 15.58
C ILE A 227 -5.75 -6.47 16.43
N ARG A 228 -5.77 -5.49 17.31
CA ARG A 228 -6.90 -5.21 18.21
C ARG A 228 -8.15 -4.76 17.47
N HIS A 229 -8.02 -3.91 16.45
CA HIS A 229 -9.15 -3.26 15.78
C HIS A 229 -9.49 -3.88 14.43
N GLY A 230 -8.57 -4.65 13.81
CA GLY A 230 -8.75 -5.13 12.44
C GLY A 230 -9.93 -6.08 12.27
N GLU A 231 -10.15 -7.03 13.21
CA GLU A 231 -11.31 -7.93 13.13
C GLU A 231 -12.64 -7.17 13.26
N ALA A 232 -12.69 -6.13 14.11
CA ALA A 232 -13.87 -5.29 14.26
C ALA A 232 -14.20 -4.55 12.96
N VAL A 233 -13.19 -3.93 12.32
CA VAL A 233 -13.35 -3.23 11.03
C VAL A 233 -13.78 -4.18 9.91
N VAL A 234 -13.23 -5.39 9.85
CA VAL A 234 -13.63 -6.38 8.83
C VAL A 234 -15.07 -6.84 9.04
N LYS A 235 -15.48 -7.04 10.30
CA LYS A 235 -16.85 -7.43 10.66
C LYS A 235 -17.84 -6.30 10.44
N ASN A 236 -17.50 -5.08 10.76
CA ASN A 236 -18.33 -3.89 10.66
C ASN A 236 -17.48 -2.64 10.32
N PRO A 237 -17.27 -2.32 9.03
CA PRO A 237 -16.55 -1.12 8.62
C PRO A 237 -17.20 0.20 9.11
N GLY A 238 -18.47 0.15 9.52
CA GLY A 238 -19.19 1.27 10.14
C GLY A 238 -18.86 1.51 11.62
N ASP A 239 -18.02 0.68 12.24
CA ASP A 239 -17.44 0.94 13.56
C ASP A 239 -16.39 2.07 13.41
N ILE A 240 -16.84 3.30 13.63
CA ILE A 240 -16.04 4.51 13.39
C ILE A 240 -14.83 4.58 14.31
N ASP A 241 -14.91 4.11 15.54
CA ASP A 241 -13.78 4.10 16.47
C ASP A 241 -12.69 3.15 15.97
N ALA A 242 -13.06 1.90 15.65
CA ALA A 242 -12.12 0.93 15.11
C ALA A 242 -11.57 1.37 13.73
N MET A 243 -12.41 1.92 12.87
CA MET A 243 -12.01 2.43 11.56
C MET A 243 -11.03 3.61 11.66
N SER A 244 -11.20 4.46 12.66
CA SER A 244 -10.28 5.58 12.93
C SER A 244 -8.87 5.09 13.24
N GLU A 245 -8.76 4.09 14.11
CA GLU A 245 -7.47 3.48 14.47
C GLU A 245 -6.80 2.80 13.26
N ILE A 246 -7.55 2.03 12.48
CA ILE A 246 -7.04 1.37 11.28
C ILE A 246 -6.64 2.38 10.21
N MET A 247 -7.43 3.43 10.00
CA MET A 247 -7.15 4.47 9.00
C MET A 247 -5.86 5.22 9.34
N TRP A 248 -5.65 5.60 10.61
CA TRP A 248 -4.42 6.25 11.01
C TRP A 248 -3.21 5.32 10.99
N ALA A 249 -3.38 4.07 11.45
CA ALA A 249 -2.34 3.05 11.37
C ALA A 249 -1.88 2.82 9.91
N GLY A 250 -2.80 2.85 8.94
CA GLY A 250 -2.49 2.73 7.52
C GLY A 250 -1.50 3.78 7.04
N SER A 251 -1.76 5.04 7.36
CA SER A 251 -0.85 6.14 7.02
C SER A 251 0.54 5.98 7.66
N LEU A 252 0.58 5.63 8.95
CA LEU A 252 1.83 5.46 9.70
C LEU A 252 2.64 4.24 9.23
N SER A 253 1.97 3.19 8.77
CA SER A 253 2.62 1.96 8.28
C SER A 253 3.48 2.20 7.04
N HIS A 254 3.18 3.23 6.23
CA HIS A 254 3.85 3.47 4.95
C HIS A 254 4.47 4.88 4.78
N ASN A 255 4.43 5.74 5.78
CA ASN A 255 5.09 7.06 5.73
C ASN A 255 6.59 7.03 6.07
N ASN A 256 7.18 5.85 6.17
CA ASN A 256 8.57 5.53 6.57
C ASN A 256 8.83 5.50 8.08
N LEU A 257 7.91 5.91 8.95
CA LEU A 257 8.14 5.98 10.41
C LEU A 257 8.56 4.62 11.00
N THR A 258 7.91 3.52 10.59
CA THR A 258 8.11 2.16 11.12
C THR A 258 9.37 1.45 10.61
N GLY A 259 10.20 2.10 9.81
CA GLY A 259 11.42 1.51 9.23
C GLY A 259 12.66 2.40 9.34
N LEU A 260 12.60 3.44 10.17
CA LEU A 260 13.72 4.38 10.32
C LEU A 260 14.97 3.70 10.86
N GLY A 261 16.11 3.98 10.23
CA GLY A 261 17.40 3.40 10.58
C GLY A 261 17.59 1.94 10.15
N GLY A 262 16.55 1.30 9.58
CA GLY A 262 16.59 -0.07 9.07
C GLY A 262 16.71 -0.17 7.55
N LYS A 263 16.89 -1.40 7.07
CA LYS A 263 16.79 -1.74 5.66
C LYS A 263 15.42 -2.38 5.41
N LYS A 264 14.59 -1.76 4.58
CA LYS A 264 13.27 -2.29 4.24
C LYS A 264 13.41 -3.59 3.46
N ASP A 265 12.70 -4.66 3.87
CA ASP A 265 12.78 -5.96 3.20
C ASP A 265 11.91 -6.02 1.93
N PHE A 266 10.60 -5.87 2.08
CA PHE A 266 9.61 -5.90 1.00
C PHE A 266 9.61 -7.16 0.12
N SER A 267 10.16 -8.29 0.59
CA SER A 267 10.16 -9.56 -0.13
C SER A 267 8.74 -10.08 -0.38
N VAL A 268 7.87 -10.03 0.65
CA VAL A 268 6.48 -10.50 0.51
C VAL A 268 5.71 -9.67 -0.50
N HIS A 269 5.94 -8.34 -0.53
CA HIS A 269 5.39 -7.47 -1.56
C HIS A 269 5.88 -7.84 -2.96
N GLN A 270 7.15 -8.22 -3.13
CA GLN A 270 7.69 -8.65 -4.44
C GLN A 270 7.09 -10.00 -4.88
N PHE A 271 6.94 -10.95 -3.96
CA PHE A 271 6.23 -12.22 -4.22
C PHE A 271 4.77 -11.96 -4.62
N GLY A 272 4.05 -11.19 -3.81
CA GLY A 272 2.66 -10.85 -4.06
C GLY A 272 2.45 -10.05 -5.35
N GLN A 273 3.40 -9.18 -5.70
CA GLN A 273 3.38 -8.42 -6.95
C GLN A 273 3.41 -9.33 -8.17
N ALA A 274 4.28 -10.34 -8.20
CA ALA A 274 4.37 -11.29 -9.31
C ALA A 274 3.07 -12.10 -9.48
N ILE A 275 2.42 -12.50 -8.36
CA ILE A 275 1.10 -13.15 -8.39
C ILE A 275 0.05 -12.18 -8.94
N GLY A 276 0.01 -10.94 -8.46
CA GLY A 276 -0.93 -9.92 -8.92
C GLY A 276 -0.75 -9.54 -10.39
N GLU A 277 0.48 -9.50 -10.91
CA GLU A 277 0.79 -9.28 -12.33
C GLU A 277 0.20 -10.38 -13.22
N LYS A 278 0.30 -11.63 -12.77
CA LYS A 278 -0.11 -12.79 -13.57
C LYS A 278 -1.62 -13.04 -13.52
N PHE A 279 -2.23 -12.89 -12.34
CA PHE A 279 -3.60 -13.36 -12.08
C PHE A 279 -4.60 -12.26 -11.73
N ASP A 280 -4.16 -11.00 -11.64
CA ASP A 280 -4.98 -9.83 -11.26
C ASP A 280 -5.73 -10.01 -9.92
N ILE A 281 -5.08 -10.64 -8.94
CA ILE A 281 -5.61 -10.89 -7.60
C ILE A 281 -5.44 -9.64 -6.73
N TYR A 282 -6.33 -9.44 -5.75
CA TYR A 282 -6.23 -8.35 -4.79
C TYR A 282 -4.91 -8.39 -4.02
N HIS A 283 -4.26 -7.24 -3.90
CA HIS A 283 -2.93 -7.12 -3.32
C HIS A 283 -2.82 -7.70 -1.90
N GLY A 284 -3.75 -7.35 -1.00
CA GLY A 284 -3.75 -7.89 0.36
C GLY A 284 -3.83 -9.42 0.42
N GLU A 285 -4.58 -10.06 -0.50
CA GLU A 285 -4.67 -11.52 -0.58
C GLU A 285 -3.35 -12.15 -0.99
N THR A 286 -2.62 -11.54 -1.95
CA THR A 286 -1.31 -12.05 -2.35
C THR A 286 -0.28 -11.94 -1.23
N LEU A 287 -0.39 -10.90 -0.39
CA LEU A 287 0.51 -10.71 0.76
C LEU A 287 0.27 -11.76 1.85
N SER A 288 -0.99 -11.95 2.28
CA SER A 288 -1.32 -12.94 3.30
C SER A 288 -0.98 -14.37 2.87
N ALA A 289 -1.18 -14.70 1.58
CA ALA A 289 -0.86 -16.02 1.03
C ALA A 289 0.65 -16.33 1.05
N MET A 290 1.51 -15.31 0.99
CA MET A 290 2.96 -15.49 0.93
C MET A 290 3.67 -15.36 2.29
N TRP A 291 3.09 -14.59 3.24
CA TRP A 291 3.76 -14.21 4.48
C TRP A 291 4.33 -15.39 5.26
N ALA A 292 3.50 -16.38 5.62
CA ALA A 292 3.93 -17.45 6.52
C ALA A 292 5.04 -18.32 5.90
N SER A 293 4.96 -18.60 4.60
CA SER A 293 5.98 -19.36 3.88
C SER A 293 7.30 -18.61 3.79
N TYR A 294 7.25 -17.32 3.45
CA TYR A 294 8.41 -16.44 3.47
C TYR A 294 9.04 -16.37 4.86
N ALA A 295 8.24 -16.06 5.88
CA ALA A 295 8.73 -15.89 7.24
C ALA A 295 9.41 -17.15 7.78
N ARG A 296 8.83 -18.34 7.58
CA ARG A 296 9.44 -19.62 7.96
C ARG A 296 10.74 -19.90 7.20
N TYR A 297 10.81 -19.47 5.92
CA TYR A 297 12.01 -19.66 5.11
C TYR A 297 13.19 -18.80 5.57
N VAL A 298 12.92 -17.55 6.00
CA VAL A 298 13.99 -16.61 6.37
C VAL A 298 14.29 -16.57 7.87
N ALA A 299 13.38 -17.00 8.75
CA ALA A 299 13.54 -16.93 10.21
C ALA A 299 14.82 -17.61 10.73
N PRO A 300 15.32 -18.75 10.15
CA PRO A 300 16.59 -19.34 10.55
C PRO A 300 17.81 -18.42 10.40
N THR A 301 17.71 -17.34 9.63
CA THR A 301 18.78 -16.33 9.52
C THR A 301 18.99 -15.57 10.83
N ASN A 302 17.90 -15.28 11.56
CA ASN A 302 17.93 -14.62 12.86
C ASN A 302 16.60 -14.86 13.60
N PHE A 303 16.52 -15.95 14.35
CA PHE A 303 15.34 -16.29 15.16
C PHE A 303 15.04 -15.24 16.23
N ALA A 304 16.05 -14.60 16.81
CA ALA A 304 15.86 -13.60 17.86
C ALA A 304 14.99 -12.42 17.37
N ARG A 305 15.12 -12.01 16.10
CA ARG A 305 14.28 -10.93 15.53
C ARG A 305 12.80 -11.34 15.46
N PHE A 306 12.51 -12.53 15.00
CA PHE A 306 11.15 -13.06 14.97
C PHE A 306 10.62 -13.40 16.37
N ALA A 307 11.48 -13.84 17.30
CA ALA A 307 11.12 -14.06 18.70
C ALA A 307 10.74 -12.75 19.40
N ARG A 308 11.48 -11.64 19.15
CA ARG A 308 11.11 -10.30 19.65
C ARG A 308 9.72 -9.92 19.12
N TYR A 309 9.46 -10.10 17.82
CA TYR A 309 8.14 -9.91 17.23
C TYR A 309 7.04 -10.72 17.94
N ALA A 310 7.29 -12.01 18.14
CA ALA A 310 6.33 -12.91 18.77
C ALA A 310 5.99 -12.47 20.20
N ARG A 311 7.02 -12.11 21.00
CA ARG A 311 6.86 -11.69 22.40
C ARG A 311 6.18 -10.32 22.50
N ASN A 312 6.64 -9.33 21.74
CA ASN A 312 6.20 -7.95 21.91
C ASN A 312 4.89 -7.64 21.19
N VAL A 313 4.55 -8.37 20.13
CA VAL A 313 3.32 -8.14 19.36
C VAL A 313 2.22 -9.13 19.73
N TRP A 314 2.57 -10.41 19.90
CA TRP A 314 1.61 -11.48 20.16
C TRP A 314 1.55 -11.91 21.63
N GLY A 315 2.46 -11.46 22.48
CA GLY A 315 2.52 -11.86 23.89
C GLY A 315 2.95 -13.32 24.10
N VAL A 316 3.76 -13.87 23.20
CA VAL A 316 4.29 -15.23 23.31
C VAL A 316 5.26 -15.30 24.48
N GLU A 317 5.03 -16.22 25.42
CA GLU A 317 5.86 -16.40 26.64
C GLU A 317 6.95 -17.49 26.50
N GLU A 318 7.23 -17.94 25.28
CA GLU A 318 8.27 -18.93 25.01
C GLU A 318 9.67 -18.30 25.11
N ALA A 319 10.56 -18.95 25.90
CA ALA A 319 11.92 -18.46 26.13
C ALA A 319 12.89 -18.82 24.98
N ASP A 320 12.68 -19.95 24.34
CA ASP A 320 13.46 -20.40 23.19
C ASP A 320 13.11 -19.57 21.96
N ASP A 321 14.13 -18.97 21.35
CA ASP A 321 13.92 -18.01 20.24
C ASP A 321 13.36 -18.68 18.97
N GLU A 322 13.76 -19.91 18.65
CA GLU A 322 13.23 -20.61 17.49
C GLU A 322 11.74 -20.93 17.69
N LYS A 323 11.38 -21.48 18.84
CA LYS A 323 9.97 -21.79 19.15
C LYS A 323 9.11 -20.53 19.25
N ALA A 324 9.62 -19.47 19.88
CA ALA A 324 8.93 -18.20 19.95
C ALA A 324 8.70 -17.61 18.55
N ALA A 325 9.74 -17.63 17.68
CA ALA A 325 9.65 -17.17 16.30
C ALA A 325 8.55 -17.91 15.52
N MET A 326 8.55 -19.25 15.60
CA MET A 326 7.51 -20.06 14.94
C MET A 326 6.13 -19.77 15.48
N ALA A 327 5.95 -19.64 16.79
CA ALA A 327 4.68 -19.28 17.41
C ALA A 327 4.16 -17.91 16.95
N GLY A 328 5.02 -16.91 16.78
CA GLY A 328 4.64 -15.59 16.26
C GLY A 328 4.22 -15.62 14.78
N ILE A 329 4.91 -16.43 13.96
CA ILE A 329 4.52 -16.65 12.56
C ILE A 329 3.16 -17.36 12.49
N ASP A 330 2.95 -18.39 13.30
CA ASP A 330 1.68 -19.14 13.38
C ASP A 330 0.53 -18.24 13.87
N ALA A 331 0.77 -17.39 14.86
CA ALA A 331 -0.22 -16.42 15.35
C ALA A 331 -0.66 -15.43 14.26
N THR A 332 0.30 -14.97 13.44
CA THR A 332 0.02 -14.06 12.32
C THR A 332 -0.78 -14.76 11.21
N GLU A 333 -0.40 -15.98 10.86
CA GLU A 333 -1.14 -16.81 9.90
C GLU A 333 -2.58 -17.07 10.39
N ALA A 334 -2.73 -17.42 11.66
CA ALA A 334 -4.05 -17.61 12.28
C ALA A 334 -4.89 -16.32 12.29
N TYR A 335 -4.26 -15.17 12.50
CA TYR A 335 -4.95 -13.88 12.43
C TYR A 335 -5.46 -13.58 11.02
N PHE A 336 -4.65 -13.79 9.98
CA PHE A 336 -5.11 -13.63 8.59
C PHE A 336 -6.29 -14.56 8.26
N LYS A 337 -6.27 -15.81 8.74
CA LYS A 337 -7.42 -16.72 8.61
C LYS A 337 -8.68 -16.17 9.29
N ARG A 338 -8.56 -15.57 10.49
CA ARG A 338 -9.71 -14.93 11.18
C ARG A 338 -10.26 -13.72 10.43
N LEU A 339 -9.41 -12.99 9.70
CA LEU A 339 -9.85 -11.93 8.79
C LEU A 339 -10.52 -12.47 7.51
N GLY A 340 -10.55 -13.78 7.29
CA GLY A 340 -11.05 -14.41 6.06
C GLY A 340 -10.07 -14.31 4.88
N MET A 341 -8.79 -14.08 5.17
CA MET A 341 -7.76 -13.94 4.15
C MET A 341 -7.12 -15.28 3.80
N PRO A 342 -6.77 -15.52 2.52
CA PRO A 342 -6.02 -16.71 2.10
C PRO A 342 -4.62 -16.68 2.70
N VAL A 343 -4.09 -17.84 3.12
CA VAL A 343 -2.75 -17.95 3.70
C VAL A 343 -1.84 -18.87 2.90
N ARG A 344 -2.32 -19.35 1.75
CA ARG A 344 -1.61 -20.17 0.77
C ARG A 344 -2.01 -19.77 -0.64
N ILE A 345 -1.14 -20.05 -1.63
CA ILE A 345 -1.47 -19.85 -3.06
C ILE A 345 -2.67 -20.70 -3.46
N ALA A 346 -2.78 -21.94 -2.94
CA ALA A 346 -3.89 -22.83 -3.20
C ALA A 346 -5.28 -22.22 -2.82
N GLU A 347 -5.31 -21.29 -1.89
CA GLU A 347 -6.53 -20.62 -1.42
C GLU A 347 -6.88 -19.36 -2.23
N LEU A 348 -5.97 -18.90 -3.09
CA LEU A 348 -6.20 -17.81 -4.03
C LEU A 348 -7.10 -18.27 -5.19
N SER A 349 -7.71 -17.32 -5.89
CA SER A 349 -8.56 -17.63 -7.07
C SER A 349 -7.82 -18.35 -8.21
N CYS A 350 -6.49 -18.27 -8.25
CA CYS A 350 -5.66 -18.99 -9.21
C CYS A 350 -5.43 -20.48 -8.84
N GLY A 351 -5.74 -20.89 -7.59
CA GLY A 351 -5.55 -22.26 -7.11
C GLY A 351 -4.10 -22.73 -7.07
N VAL A 352 -3.93 -24.04 -6.87
CA VAL A 352 -2.61 -24.69 -6.89
C VAL A 352 -1.95 -24.54 -8.24
N GLN A 353 -0.67 -24.15 -8.25
CA GLN A 353 0.12 -24.01 -9.47
C GLN A 353 0.97 -25.26 -9.73
N ASP A 354 1.15 -25.61 -10.99
CA ASP A 354 2.11 -26.62 -11.40
C ASP A 354 3.56 -26.08 -11.37
N GLU A 355 4.53 -26.94 -11.61
CA GLU A 355 5.96 -26.58 -11.59
C GLU A 355 6.28 -25.42 -12.57
N ALA A 356 5.67 -25.43 -13.75
CA ALA A 356 5.88 -24.38 -14.76
C ALA A 356 5.28 -23.05 -14.29
N GLY A 357 4.11 -23.08 -13.63
CA GLY A 357 3.47 -21.91 -13.06
C GLY A 357 4.28 -21.30 -11.93
N LEU A 358 4.84 -22.11 -11.02
CA LEU A 358 5.72 -21.63 -9.93
C LEU A 358 7.05 -21.08 -10.47
N TYR A 359 7.62 -21.73 -11.48
CA TYR A 359 8.83 -21.26 -12.15
C TYR A 359 8.61 -19.89 -12.81
N ASP A 360 7.46 -19.68 -13.51
CA ASP A 360 7.10 -18.39 -14.09
C ASP A 360 6.92 -17.30 -13.01
N LEU A 361 6.30 -17.61 -11.87
CA LEU A 361 6.21 -16.68 -10.76
C LEU A 361 7.60 -16.27 -10.23
N ALA A 362 8.50 -17.22 -10.08
CA ALA A 362 9.88 -16.93 -9.66
C ALA A 362 10.66 -16.11 -10.72
N LEU A 363 10.44 -16.35 -12.02
CA LEU A 363 11.00 -15.54 -13.10
C LEU A 363 10.50 -14.08 -13.05
N ARG A 364 9.20 -13.88 -12.86
CA ARG A 364 8.60 -12.53 -12.70
C ARG A 364 9.17 -11.82 -11.48
N CYS A 365 9.17 -12.48 -10.32
CA CYS A 365 9.69 -11.96 -9.07
C CYS A 365 11.17 -11.56 -9.19
N SER A 366 12.00 -12.41 -9.80
CA SER A 366 13.43 -12.15 -10.03
C SER A 366 13.73 -11.25 -11.24
N ARG A 367 12.72 -10.76 -11.97
CA ARG A 367 12.88 -10.06 -13.25
C ARG A 367 13.78 -10.84 -14.21
N ASN A 368 13.37 -12.07 -14.53
CA ASN A 368 14.12 -13.00 -15.37
C ASN A 368 15.55 -13.27 -14.85
N ARG A 369 15.68 -13.57 -13.55
CA ARG A 369 16.95 -13.77 -12.85
C ARG A 369 17.89 -12.55 -12.82
N GLY A 370 17.38 -11.37 -13.16
CA GLY A 370 18.14 -10.12 -13.22
C GLY A 370 18.28 -9.39 -11.88
N ARG A 371 17.64 -9.90 -10.79
CA ARG A 371 17.75 -9.31 -9.45
C ARG A 371 17.57 -10.34 -8.35
N THR A 372 18.06 -9.98 -7.16
CA THR A 372 17.71 -10.55 -5.87
C THR A 372 16.67 -9.68 -5.16
N ILE A 373 16.01 -10.19 -4.13
CA ILE A 373 15.09 -9.45 -3.24
C ILE A 373 15.47 -9.68 -1.78
N GLY A 374 14.91 -8.85 -0.90
CA GLY A 374 15.09 -8.97 0.54
C GLY A 374 16.34 -8.29 1.09
N SER A 375 16.22 -7.84 2.32
CA SER A 375 17.31 -7.23 3.10
C SER A 375 17.61 -8.01 4.38
N PHE A 376 16.63 -8.69 4.95
CA PHE A 376 16.80 -9.57 6.10
C PHE A 376 17.60 -10.81 5.72
N ARG A 377 17.23 -11.44 4.65
CA ARG A 377 17.97 -12.44 3.89
C ARG A 377 17.87 -12.12 2.42
N VAL A 378 19.01 -12.01 1.75
CA VAL A 378 19.02 -11.81 0.29
C VAL A 378 18.61 -13.12 -0.37
N LEU A 379 17.55 -13.06 -1.15
CA LEU A 379 16.97 -14.21 -1.84
C LEU A 379 17.29 -14.15 -3.33
N ASP A 380 17.87 -15.19 -3.86
CA ASP A 380 18.08 -15.40 -5.29
C ASP A 380 16.86 -16.08 -5.94
N PHE A 381 17.01 -16.47 -7.21
CA PHE A 381 15.93 -17.12 -7.95
C PHE A 381 15.49 -18.46 -7.34
N GLU A 382 16.44 -19.27 -6.90
CA GLU A 382 16.16 -20.61 -6.32
C GLU A 382 15.49 -20.47 -4.95
N ASP A 383 15.93 -19.51 -4.12
CA ASP A 383 15.26 -19.16 -2.88
C ASP A 383 13.81 -18.72 -3.14
N MET A 384 13.58 -17.85 -4.15
CA MET A 384 12.23 -17.40 -4.50
C MET A 384 11.34 -18.55 -4.95
N LEU A 385 11.86 -19.47 -5.76
CA LEU A 385 11.14 -20.67 -6.19
C LEU A 385 10.76 -21.55 -5.00
N ASN A 386 11.70 -21.78 -4.08
CA ASN A 386 11.44 -22.54 -2.85
C ASN A 386 10.30 -21.91 -2.01
N VAL A 387 10.30 -20.60 -1.83
CA VAL A 387 9.23 -19.90 -1.09
C VAL A 387 7.88 -20.07 -1.78
N TYR A 388 7.82 -19.95 -3.12
CA TYR A 388 6.57 -20.20 -3.87
C TYR A 388 6.11 -21.66 -3.72
N GLN A 389 7.01 -22.64 -3.79
CA GLN A 389 6.69 -24.07 -3.57
C GLN A 389 6.12 -24.31 -2.17
N MET A 390 6.71 -23.68 -1.13
CA MET A 390 6.19 -23.76 0.24
C MET A 390 4.78 -23.14 0.37
N ALA A 391 4.51 -22.08 -0.34
CA ALA A 391 3.22 -21.38 -0.30
C ALA A 391 2.12 -22.04 -1.16
N ASN A 392 2.46 -22.98 -2.01
CA ASN A 392 1.57 -23.57 -3.01
C ASN A 392 0.63 -24.67 -2.48
N LYS A 393 0.78 -25.08 -1.22
CA LYS A 393 0.07 -26.22 -0.60
C LYS A 393 -1.31 -25.84 -0.11
#